data_90387f96fc79ba2954b98b07d26a4b3d
#
_entry.id   90387f96fc79ba2954b98b07d26a4b3d
#
_cell.length_a   1.000
_cell.length_b   1.000
_cell.length_c   1.000
_cell.angle_alpha   90.00
_cell.angle_beta   90.00
_cell.angle_gamma   90.00
#
_symmetry.space_group_name_H-M   'P 1'
#
loop_
_entity.id
_entity.type
_entity.pdbx_description
1 polymer ?
#
loop_
_entity_poly.entity_id
_entity_poly.type
_entity_poly.pdbx_seq_one_letter_code
_entity_poly.pdbx_strand_id
1 'polypeptide(L)'
;ILGFGVIGYFAGPPLMKWLLVKQLSTELHRQVSIEQIDINPYALSARVAGVSVKADDGREVAGFDELLVNLSSFSLFQLGLVVDEIRLLGPRVAVARVAEGRYDISDLLDEWLKPKEPSPTPRFSINNIQVSGGKAVFDDQPMGKVHTVSDINFALPFISSLPYQAKIVVEPSFSAIFDGAPLVLKGRSTEIFEGNLESELNLDLDRLDLAGFQPYLPGSMPVHVKAGTLDTKLRIVFKELSEKVFSFTVVGSAHISGFDMNEATGAPLMAWKRLDVDIDNADLINRRFAVKRVLIDGMEPFVAISRDGEMNWLRLVEQITAGAGGEVKEPAAKPPEWSVGEVRLTNGKMHWQDESTVRPTSGDVLDIDV
;
A
#
# COMPACT_ATOMS: atom_id res chain seq x y z
N ILE A 1 43.68 13.40 21.52
CA ILE A 1 42.18 13.38 21.65
C ILE A 1 41.57 14.76 21.28
N LEU A 2 42.04 15.90 21.90
CA LEU A 2 41.52 17.23 21.59
C LEU A 2 41.74 17.62 20.12
N GLY A 3 42.92 17.38 19.52
CA GLY A 3 43.19 17.69 18.11
C GLY A 3 42.32 16.88 17.12
N PHE A 4 42.01 15.64 17.43
CA PHE A 4 41.14 14.79 16.62
C PHE A 4 39.69 15.30 16.64
N GLY A 5 39.21 15.73 17.81
CA GLY A 5 37.87 16.34 17.97
C GLY A 5 37.71 17.63 17.19
N VAL A 6 38.73 18.52 17.22
CA VAL A 6 38.70 19.82 16.52
C VAL A 6 38.71 19.62 15.01
N ILE A 7 39.58 18.75 14.47
CA ILE A 7 39.62 18.46 13.04
C ILE A 7 38.33 17.76 12.58
N GLY A 8 37.84 16.79 13.35
CA GLY A 8 36.58 16.11 13.07
C GLY A 8 35.35 17.04 13.07
N TYR A 9 35.35 18.01 13.97
CA TYR A 9 34.25 18.96 14.09
C TYR A 9 34.25 20.04 13.00
N PHE A 10 35.39 20.57 12.58
CA PHE A 10 35.46 21.65 11.61
C PHE A 10 35.70 21.19 10.16
N ALA A 11 36.54 20.18 9.94
CA ALA A 11 36.88 19.72 8.62
C ALA A 11 36.04 18.50 8.18
N GLY A 12 35.47 17.74 9.11
CA GLY A 12 34.64 16.57 8.87
C GLY A 12 33.37 16.88 8.07
N PRO A 13 32.53 17.83 8.49
CA PRO A 13 31.26 18.14 7.81
C PRO A 13 31.38 18.52 6.33
N PRO A 14 32.26 19.48 5.92
CA PRO A 14 32.37 19.84 4.51
C PRO A 14 32.95 18.72 3.65
N LEU A 15 33.91 17.95 4.17
CA LEU A 15 34.46 16.79 3.46
C LEU A 15 33.42 15.69 3.28
N MET A 16 32.67 15.38 4.35
CA MET A 16 31.60 14.39 4.32
C MET A 16 30.48 14.82 3.35
N LYS A 17 30.09 16.09 3.39
CA LYS A 17 29.11 16.64 2.45
C LYS A 17 29.55 16.46 1.00
N TRP A 18 30.78 16.85 0.68
CA TRP A 18 31.30 16.68 -0.68
C TRP A 18 31.33 15.20 -1.11
N LEU A 19 31.78 14.30 -0.23
CA LEU A 19 31.88 12.86 -0.51
C LEU A 19 30.48 12.26 -0.72
N LEU A 20 29.52 12.56 0.18
CA LEU A 20 28.16 12.05 0.10
C LEU A 20 27.44 12.58 -1.15
N VAL A 21 27.53 13.87 -1.44
CA VAL A 21 26.93 14.44 -2.66
C VAL A 21 27.49 13.75 -3.90
N LYS A 22 28.82 13.58 -3.98
CA LYS A 22 29.45 12.92 -5.13
C LYS A 22 29.03 11.46 -5.25
N GLN A 23 29.08 10.69 -4.17
CA GLN A 23 28.76 9.27 -4.18
C GLN A 23 27.28 9.05 -4.48
N LEU A 24 26.39 9.73 -3.77
CA LEU A 24 24.94 9.61 -3.99
C LEU A 24 24.53 10.08 -5.39
N SER A 25 25.13 11.15 -5.92
CA SER A 25 24.83 11.57 -7.30
C SER A 25 25.28 10.53 -8.33
N THR A 26 26.38 9.81 -8.07
CA THR A 26 26.84 8.74 -8.95
C THR A 26 25.97 7.50 -8.85
N GLU A 27 25.61 7.07 -7.63
CA GLU A 27 24.81 5.84 -7.42
C GLU A 27 23.33 6.02 -7.82
N LEU A 28 22.80 7.21 -7.61
CA LEU A 28 21.40 7.50 -7.95
C LEU A 28 21.21 7.98 -9.40
N HIS A 29 22.30 8.24 -10.16
CA HIS A 29 22.24 8.86 -11.49
C HIS A 29 21.36 10.11 -11.52
N ARG A 30 21.39 10.91 -10.45
CA ARG A 30 20.54 12.08 -10.21
C ARG A 30 21.37 13.21 -9.57
N GLN A 31 20.87 14.43 -9.67
CA GLN A 31 21.51 15.57 -9.02
C GLN A 31 21.13 15.58 -7.53
N VAL A 32 22.13 15.35 -6.66
CA VAL A 32 21.94 15.36 -5.21
C VAL A 32 22.48 16.67 -4.65
N SER A 33 21.71 17.30 -3.77
CA SER A 33 22.14 18.44 -2.97
C SER A 33 21.88 18.17 -1.49
N ILE A 34 22.77 18.67 -0.64
CA ILE A 34 22.66 18.59 0.82
C ILE A 34 22.91 20.01 1.34
N GLU A 35 22.03 20.53 2.20
CA GLU A 35 22.23 21.88 2.76
C GLU A 35 23.30 21.88 3.84
N GLN A 36 23.15 21.01 4.85
CA GLN A 36 24.03 21.00 6.02
C GLN A 36 24.29 19.57 6.52
N ILE A 37 25.50 19.35 7.02
CA ILE A 37 25.89 18.16 7.78
C ILE A 37 26.55 18.61 9.07
N ASP A 38 26.07 18.10 10.20
CA ASP A 38 26.65 18.30 11.51
C ASP A 38 27.09 16.94 12.07
N ILE A 39 28.30 16.87 12.58
CA ILE A 39 28.86 15.66 13.18
C ILE A 39 29.32 15.99 14.58
N ASN A 40 28.86 15.24 15.56
CA ASN A 40 29.34 15.32 16.92
C ASN A 40 30.09 14.03 17.29
N PRO A 41 31.44 14.03 17.22
CA PRO A 41 32.21 12.82 17.49
C PRO A 41 32.19 12.40 18.97
N TYR A 42 31.84 13.29 19.87
CA TYR A 42 31.74 13.00 21.31
C TYR A 42 30.38 12.35 21.65
N ALA A 43 29.31 12.83 21.02
CA ALA A 43 27.98 12.25 21.17
C ALA A 43 27.74 11.08 20.18
N LEU A 44 28.69 10.77 19.31
CA LEU A 44 28.56 9.80 18.23
C LEU A 44 27.29 10.00 17.37
N SER A 45 26.97 11.28 17.11
CA SER A 45 25.78 11.65 16.36
C SER A 45 26.11 12.37 15.05
N ALA A 46 25.26 12.13 14.04
CA ALA A 46 25.32 12.82 12.76
C ALA A 46 23.92 13.34 12.41
N ARG A 47 23.87 14.60 11.94
CA ARG A 47 22.67 15.25 11.44
C ARG A 47 22.91 15.68 10.00
N VAL A 48 22.01 15.33 9.11
CA VAL A 48 22.02 15.75 7.71
C VAL A 48 20.71 16.50 7.45
N ALA A 49 20.80 17.70 6.94
CA ALA A 49 19.63 18.56 6.70
C ALA A 49 19.54 19.01 5.25
N GLY A 50 18.30 19.16 4.77
CA GLY A 50 17.99 19.72 3.46
C GLY A 50 18.52 18.87 2.30
N VAL A 51 18.20 17.56 2.28
CA VAL A 51 18.57 16.71 1.15
C VAL A 51 17.50 16.81 0.07
N SER A 52 17.94 17.06 -1.17
CA SER A 52 17.10 17.06 -2.36
C SER A 52 17.78 16.29 -3.48
N VAL A 53 17.04 15.38 -4.11
CA VAL A 53 17.44 14.57 -5.25
C VAL A 53 16.58 14.96 -6.43
N LYS A 54 17.19 15.44 -7.50
CA LYS A 54 16.50 15.92 -8.70
C LYS A 54 16.82 15.06 -9.91
N ALA A 55 15.80 14.76 -10.70
CA ALA A 55 15.94 14.17 -12.01
C ALA A 55 16.59 15.19 -12.99
N ASP A 56 16.95 14.73 -14.20
CA ASP A 56 17.59 15.57 -15.22
C ASP A 56 16.70 16.71 -15.70
N ASP A 57 15.39 16.56 -15.59
CA ASP A 57 14.39 17.60 -15.90
C ASP A 57 14.23 18.66 -14.79
N GLY A 58 14.98 18.53 -13.68
CA GLY A 58 14.97 19.43 -12.53
C GLY A 58 13.86 19.14 -11.52
N ARG A 59 12.97 18.18 -11.76
CA ARG A 59 11.92 17.74 -10.83
C ARG A 59 12.53 17.04 -9.63
N GLU A 60 12.08 17.37 -8.42
CA GLU A 60 12.48 16.67 -7.20
C GLU A 60 11.80 15.28 -7.17
N VAL A 61 12.61 14.23 -7.14
CA VAL A 61 12.14 12.84 -7.09
C VAL A 61 12.25 12.24 -5.71
N ALA A 62 13.18 12.74 -4.87
CA ALA A 62 13.30 12.36 -3.48
C ALA A 62 13.94 13.48 -2.67
N GLY A 63 13.72 13.47 -1.36
CA GLY A 63 14.35 14.41 -0.44
C GLY A 63 13.87 14.22 0.98
N PHE A 64 14.46 14.95 1.90
CA PHE A 64 13.99 15.04 3.29
C PHE A 64 14.51 16.32 3.95
N ASP A 65 13.84 16.73 5.03
CA ASP A 65 14.21 17.94 5.76
C ASP A 65 15.38 17.67 6.71
N GLU A 66 15.33 16.57 7.46
CA GLU A 66 16.36 16.21 8.43
C GLU A 66 16.47 14.71 8.64
N LEU A 67 17.68 14.20 8.69
CA LEU A 67 18.03 12.87 9.17
C LEU A 67 18.97 13.01 10.37
N LEU A 68 18.58 12.48 11.52
CA LEU A 68 19.40 12.34 12.71
C LEU A 68 19.72 10.87 12.94
N VAL A 69 21.01 10.57 13.16
CA VAL A 69 21.49 9.24 13.52
C VAL A 69 22.35 9.33 14.77
N ASN A 70 22.01 8.60 15.81
CA ASN A 70 22.77 8.47 17.04
C ASN A 70 23.34 7.05 17.14
N LEU A 71 24.66 6.95 17.15
CA LEU A 71 25.35 5.67 17.33
C LEU A 71 25.62 5.40 18.81
N SER A 72 25.46 4.16 19.21
CA SER A 72 25.77 3.75 20.57
C SER A 72 27.26 3.51 20.76
N SER A 73 27.81 3.98 21.88
CA SER A 73 29.17 3.63 22.31
C SER A 73 29.35 2.12 22.53
N PHE A 74 28.27 1.39 22.75
CA PHE A 74 28.25 -0.08 22.82
C PHE A 74 28.70 -0.77 21.53
N SER A 75 28.63 -0.11 20.36
CA SER A 75 29.15 -0.63 19.10
C SER A 75 30.59 -1.08 19.19
N LEU A 76 31.40 -0.37 20.00
CA LEU A 76 32.83 -0.68 20.21
C LEU A 76 33.06 -1.98 20.99
N PHE A 77 32.10 -2.37 21.84
CA PHE A 77 32.21 -3.54 22.71
C PHE A 77 31.51 -4.79 22.15
N GLN A 78 30.50 -4.61 21.31
CA GLN A 78 29.66 -5.71 20.82
C GLN A 78 30.13 -6.32 19.49
N LEU A 79 31.22 -5.80 18.89
CA LEU A 79 31.67 -6.19 17.54
C LEU A 79 30.51 -6.19 16.50
N GLY A 80 29.62 -5.21 16.64
CA GLY A 80 28.44 -5.02 15.79
C GLY A 80 28.00 -3.56 15.75
N LEU A 81 27.27 -3.17 14.73
CA LEU A 81 26.72 -1.81 14.61
C LEU A 81 25.49 -1.67 15.54
N VAL A 82 25.59 -0.81 16.56
CA VAL A 82 24.47 -0.46 17.41
C VAL A 82 24.10 1.01 17.19
N VAL A 83 22.89 1.26 16.74
CA VAL A 83 22.31 2.58 16.54
C VAL A 83 21.24 2.79 17.61
N ASP A 84 21.36 3.87 18.38
CA ASP A 84 20.41 4.17 19.46
C ASP A 84 19.16 4.88 18.95
N GLU A 85 19.27 5.66 17.88
CA GLU A 85 18.16 6.38 17.29
C GLU A 85 18.42 6.69 15.80
N ILE A 86 17.37 6.53 14.98
CA ILE A 86 17.27 7.10 13.64
C ILE A 86 15.98 7.91 13.58
N ARG A 87 16.09 9.20 13.27
CA ARG A 87 14.93 10.08 13.06
C ARG A 87 15.00 10.74 11.70
N LEU A 88 13.95 10.54 10.88
CA LEU A 88 13.80 11.12 9.56
C LEU A 88 12.58 12.04 9.53
N LEU A 89 12.80 13.32 9.26
CA LEU A 89 11.76 14.34 9.18
C LEU A 89 11.49 14.73 7.73
N GLY A 90 10.21 14.83 7.39
CA GLY A 90 9.73 15.32 6.10
C GLY A 90 10.29 14.58 4.88
N PRO A 91 10.39 13.22 4.86
CA PRO A 91 10.79 12.53 3.65
C PRO A 91 9.78 12.76 2.53
N ARG A 92 10.28 13.01 1.33
CA ARG A 92 9.48 13.23 0.13
C ARG A 92 9.97 12.27 -0.95
N VAL A 93 9.02 11.60 -1.62
CA VAL A 93 9.31 10.72 -2.76
C VAL A 93 8.26 10.95 -3.83
N ALA A 94 8.69 11.07 -5.07
CA ALA A 94 7.82 11.15 -6.23
C ALA A 94 8.27 10.11 -7.26
N VAL A 95 7.36 9.22 -7.66
CA VAL A 95 7.60 8.16 -8.65
C VAL A 95 6.54 8.26 -9.72
N ALA A 96 6.92 8.16 -10.97
CA ALA A 96 5.99 8.09 -12.09
C ALA A 96 6.06 6.73 -12.80
N ARG A 97 4.91 6.10 -13.01
CA ARG A 97 4.77 5.00 -13.97
C ARG A 97 4.57 5.61 -15.34
N VAL A 98 5.54 5.41 -16.22
CA VAL A 98 5.55 6.03 -17.58
C VAL A 98 4.97 5.08 -18.64
N ALA A 99 5.03 3.77 -18.41
CA ALA A 99 4.45 2.73 -19.25
C ALA A 99 4.20 1.48 -18.41
N GLU A 100 3.60 0.45 -19.00
CA GLU A 100 3.40 -0.84 -18.32
C GLU A 100 4.77 -1.42 -17.88
N GLY A 101 4.90 -1.70 -16.57
CA GLY A 101 6.13 -2.21 -15.98
C GLY A 101 7.33 -1.25 -16.00
N ARG A 102 7.17 0.02 -16.41
CA ARG A 102 8.26 1.00 -16.48
C ARG A 102 7.96 2.24 -15.63
N TYR A 103 8.94 2.58 -14.80
CA TYR A 103 8.91 3.74 -13.92
C TYR A 103 10.04 4.72 -14.29
N ASP A 104 9.91 5.97 -13.91
CA ASP A 104 10.95 7.00 -14.07
C ASP A 104 12.21 6.72 -13.24
N ILE A 105 12.13 5.74 -12.32
CA ILE A 105 13.24 5.19 -11.51
C ILE A 105 13.61 3.75 -11.89
N SER A 106 13.20 3.26 -13.08
CA SER A 106 13.48 1.87 -13.51
C SER A 106 14.98 1.57 -13.57
N ASP A 107 15.81 2.55 -13.92
CA ASP A 107 17.26 2.45 -13.89
C ASP A 107 17.78 2.02 -12.50
N LEU A 108 17.27 2.63 -11.44
CA LEU A 108 17.63 2.30 -10.06
C LEU A 108 17.04 0.96 -9.62
N LEU A 109 15.79 0.69 -9.98
CA LEU A 109 15.13 -0.58 -9.65
C LEU A 109 15.86 -1.77 -10.29
N ASP A 110 16.25 -1.65 -11.56
CA ASP A 110 16.99 -2.69 -12.28
C ASP A 110 18.36 -2.97 -11.65
N GLU A 111 18.99 -1.95 -11.07
CA GLU A 111 20.27 -2.10 -10.37
C GLU A 111 20.10 -2.70 -8.97
N TRP A 112 19.15 -2.22 -8.18
CA TRP A 112 18.93 -2.64 -6.79
C TRP A 112 18.32 -4.04 -6.67
N LEU A 113 17.50 -4.44 -7.65
CA LEU A 113 16.85 -5.77 -7.67
C LEU A 113 17.73 -6.86 -8.29
N LYS A 114 18.95 -6.54 -8.76
CA LYS A 114 19.89 -7.58 -9.19
C LYS A 114 20.15 -8.58 -8.07
N PRO A 115 20.07 -9.88 -8.34
CA PRO A 115 20.43 -10.89 -7.36
C PRO A 115 21.84 -10.65 -6.83
N LYS A 116 21.96 -10.52 -5.51
CA LYS A 116 23.27 -10.42 -4.84
C LYS A 116 23.66 -11.80 -4.31
N GLU A 117 24.96 -12.09 -4.29
CA GLU A 117 25.45 -13.31 -3.66
C GLU A 117 25.02 -13.34 -2.19
N PRO A 118 24.60 -14.49 -1.67
CA PRO A 118 24.24 -14.63 -0.26
C PRO A 118 25.45 -14.26 0.62
N SER A 119 25.29 -13.27 1.45
CA SER A 119 26.28 -12.89 2.45
C SER A 119 25.70 -13.11 3.85
N PRO A 120 26.55 -13.50 4.84
CA PRO A 120 26.07 -13.67 6.20
C PRO A 120 25.48 -12.35 6.73
N THR A 121 24.36 -12.45 7.43
CA THR A 121 23.71 -11.28 8.03
C THR A 121 24.67 -10.60 9.01
N PRO A 122 24.98 -9.31 8.82
CA PRO A 122 25.85 -8.60 9.74
C PRO A 122 25.21 -8.52 11.13
N ARG A 123 26.04 -8.42 12.17
CA ARG A 123 25.57 -8.21 13.54
C ARG A 123 25.20 -6.74 13.74
N PHE A 124 23.95 -6.45 13.99
CA PHE A 124 23.46 -5.08 14.20
C PHE A 124 22.29 -5.03 15.17
N SER A 125 22.09 -3.85 15.75
CA SER A 125 20.85 -3.45 16.43
C SER A 125 20.59 -1.99 16.12
N ILE A 126 19.42 -1.67 15.57
CA ILE A 126 18.97 -0.32 15.30
C ILE A 126 17.73 -0.08 16.14
N ASN A 127 17.77 0.93 17.00
CA ASN A 127 16.70 1.24 17.93
C ASN A 127 16.04 2.57 17.55
N ASN A 128 14.81 2.79 18.01
CA ASN A 128 14.06 4.04 17.89
C ASN A 128 14.06 4.62 16.47
N ILE A 129 13.64 3.81 15.49
CA ILE A 129 13.49 4.29 14.12
C ILE A 129 12.18 5.07 14.03
N GLN A 130 12.25 6.33 13.64
CA GLN A 130 11.11 7.23 13.51
C GLN A 130 11.15 7.98 12.18
N VAL A 131 10.01 8.02 11.51
CA VAL A 131 9.75 8.86 10.34
C VAL A 131 8.55 9.74 10.66
N SER A 132 8.63 11.03 10.36
CA SER A 132 7.54 11.96 10.64
C SER A 132 7.31 12.93 9.48
N GLY A 133 6.03 13.20 9.17
CA GLY A 133 5.62 14.20 8.19
C GLY A 133 6.01 13.87 6.75
N GLY A 134 6.15 12.57 6.43
CA GLY A 134 6.52 12.14 5.08
C GLY A 134 5.41 12.36 4.05
N LYS A 135 5.82 12.43 2.78
CA LYS A 135 4.93 12.53 1.62
C LYS A 135 5.44 11.66 0.48
N ALA A 136 4.54 10.89 -0.14
CA ALA A 136 4.81 10.16 -1.37
C ALA A 136 3.77 10.54 -2.44
N VAL A 137 4.22 10.66 -3.68
CA VAL A 137 3.37 10.92 -4.86
C VAL A 137 3.66 9.84 -5.89
N PHE A 138 2.61 9.21 -6.37
CA PHE A 138 2.69 8.24 -7.45
C PHE A 138 1.87 8.74 -8.63
N ASP A 139 2.56 9.10 -9.73
CA ASP A 139 1.96 9.55 -10.98
C ASP A 139 1.81 8.36 -11.94
N ASP A 140 0.60 7.84 -12.06
CA ASP A 140 0.26 6.76 -12.97
C ASP A 140 -0.15 7.33 -14.31
N GLN A 141 0.83 7.69 -15.16
CA GLN A 141 0.59 8.34 -16.44
C GLN A 141 -0.27 7.51 -17.40
N PRO A 142 -0.08 6.19 -17.58
CA PRO A 142 -0.95 5.36 -18.40
C PRO A 142 -2.42 5.39 -17.98
N MET A 143 -2.69 5.55 -16.68
CA MET A 143 -4.06 5.64 -16.15
C MET A 143 -4.54 7.09 -15.98
N GLY A 144 -3.67 8.08 -16.23
CA GLY A 144 -3.99 9.50 -16.02
C GLY A 144 -4.35 9.84 -14.57
N LYS A 145 -3.76 9.12 -13.60
CA LYS A 145 -4.11 9.23 -12.19
C LYS A 145 -2.88 9.52 -11.32
N VAL A 146 -3.04 10.45 -10.40
CA VAL A 146 -2.02 10.74 -9.38
C VAL A 146 -2.55 10.32 -8.02
N HIS A 147 -1.78 9.48 -7.33
CA HIS A 147 -2.04 9.08 -5.95
C HIS A 147 -1.11 9.82 -5.01
N THR A 148 -1.62 10.21 -3.86
CA THR A 148 -0.85 10.92 -2.85
C THR A 148 -0.97 10.22 -1.50
N VAL A 149 0.17 9.97 -0.87
CA VAL A 149 0.24 9.57 0.53
C VAL A 149 0.90 10.71 1.29
N SER A 150 0.18 11.34 2.21
CA SER A 150 0.66 12.45 3.02
C SER A 150 0.64 12.11 4.51
N ASP A 151 1.26 12.98 5.31
CA ASP A 151 1.37 12.81 6.77
C ASP A 151 1.86 11.42 7.17
N ILE A 152 2.85 10.91 6.41
CA ILE A 152 3.44 9.61 6.69
C ILE A 152 4.22 9.69 8.00
N ASN A 153 3.78 8.89 8.97
CA ASN A 153 4.47 8.68 10.22
C ASN A 153 4.71 7.18 10.41
N PHE A 154 5.93 6.83 10.76
CA PHE A 154 6.33 5.45 11.01
C PHE A 154 7.19 5.39 12.27
N ALA A 155 6.95 4.40 13.11
CA ALA A 155 7.79 4.12 14.26
C ALA A 155 8.05 2.62 14.35
N LEU A 156 9.32 2.27 14.49
CA LEU A 156 9.78 0.91 14.73
C LEU A 156 10.70 0.94 15.96
N PRO A 157 10.29 0.32 17.08
CA PRO A 157 11.05 0.37 18.34
C PRO A 157 12.48 -0.13 18.18
N PHE A 158 12.68 -1.25 17.51
CA PHE A 158 14.00 -1.72 17.12
C PHE A 158 13.92 -2.81 16.04
N ILE A 159 15.06 -3.02 15.37
CA ILE A 159 15.34 -4.20 14.54
C ILE A 159 16.75 -4.67 14.85
N SER A 160 16.95 -5.97 15.08
CA SER A 160 18.23 -6.49 15.52
C SER A 160 18.45 -7.92 15.02
N SER A 161 19.67 -8.19 14.58
CA SER A 161 20.16 -9.55 14.29
C SER A 161 20.91 -10.17 15.48
N LEU A 162 20.92 -9.50 16.64
CA LEU A 162 21.60 -10.00 17.83
C LEU A 162 20.75 -11.06 18.52
N PRO A 163 21.29 -12.28 18.82
CA PRO A 163 20.50 -13.40 19.30
C PRO A 163 19.72 -13.14 20.59
N TYR A 164 20.26 -12.29 21.48
CA TYR A 164 19.58 -11.95 22.75
C TYR A 164 18.38 -11.00 22.56
N GLN A 165 18.25 -10.34 21.42
CA GLN A 165 17.14 -9.46 21.05
C GLN A 165 16.18 -10.10 20.05
N ALA A 166 16.55 -11.19 19.40
CA ALA A 166 15.77 -11.83 18.34
C ALA A 166 14.37 -12.28 18.82
N LYS A 167 14.22 -12.61 20.11
CA LYS A 167 12.97 -13.08 20.74
C LYS A 167 12.09 -11.97 21.29
N ILE A 168 12.50 -10.71 21.17
CA ILE A 168 11.71 -9.60 21.71
C ILE A 168 10.64 -9.22 20.68
N VAL A 169 9.40 -9.14 21.14
CA VAL A 169 8.26 -8.68 20.31
C VAL A 169 8.48 -7.23 19.90
N VAL A 170 8.35 -6.96 18.61
CA VAL A 170 8.44 -5.63 18.04
C VAL A 170 7.05 -5.16 17.62
N GLU A 171 6.68 -3.94 17.99
CA GLU A 171 5.38 -3.35 17.67
C GLU A 171 5.57 -2.11 16.78
N PRO A 172 5.72 -2.30 15.45
CA PRO A 172 5.77 -1.20 14.51
C PRO A 172 4.41 -0.49 14.40
N SER A 173 4.45 0.81 14.12
CA SER A 173 3.26 1.59 13.82
C SER A 173 3.50 2.45 12.58
N PHE A 174 2.45 2.59 11.78
CA PHE A 174 2.42 3.45 10.60
C PHE A 174 1.09 4.18 10.55
N SER A 175 1.11 5.45 10.20
CA SER A 175 -0.09 6.22 9.87
C SER A 175 0.19 7.14 8.69
N ALA A 176 -0.83 7.35 7.86
CA ALA A 176 -0.76 8.24 6.71
C ALA A 176 -2.17 8.68 6.29
N ILE A 177 -2.23 9.60 5.35
CA ILE A 177 -3.45 9.92 4.59
C ILE A 177 -3.21 9.48 3.15
N PHE A 178 -3.95 8.45 2.70
CA PHE A 178 -3.88 7.92 1.34
C PHE A 178 -5.04 8.44 0.51
N ASP A 179 -4.77 9.27 -0.49
CA ASP A 179 -5.77 9.94 -1.34
C ASP A 179 -6.92 10.60 -0.55
N GLY A 180 -6.57 11.22 0.59
CA GLY A 180 -7.53 11.84 1.49
C GLY A 180 -8.13 10.90 2.55
N ALA A 181 -7.92 9.60 2.47
CA ALA A 181 -8.40 8.59 3.41
C ALA A 181 -7.36 8.33 4.53
N PRO A 182 -7.71 8.49 5.81
CA PRO A 182 -6.85 8.11 6.92
C PRO A 182 -6.54 6.60 6.90
N LEU A 183 -5.27 6.27 6.99
CA LEU A 183 -4.74 4.91 7.04
C LEU A 183 -3.88 4.72 8.28
N VAL A 184 -4.20 3.72 9.08
CA VAL A 184 -3.41 3.33 10.26
C VAL A 184 -3.05 1.86 10.18
N LEU A 185 -1.78 1.54 10.39
CA LEU A 185 -1.27 0.19 10.51
C LEU A 185 -0.58 0.03 11.86
N LYS A 186 -0.93 -0.99 12.61
CA LYS A 186 -0.26 -1.36 13.86
C LYS A 186 0.18 -2.80 13.74
N GLY A 187 1.47 -3.03 13.92
CA GLY A 187 2.06 -4.35 13.79
C GLY A 187 2.47 -4.95 15.12
N ARG A 188 2.61 -6.27 15.11
CA ARG A 188 3.30 -7.04 16.14
C ARG A 188 4.04 -8.16 15.43
N SER A 189 5.35 -8.28 15.68
CA SER A 189 6.17 -9.29 15.04
C SER A 189 7.12 -9.92 16.05
N THR A 190 7.36 -11.21 15.89
CA THR A 190 8.30 -12.00 16.69
C THR A 190 9.34 -12.62 15.79
N GLU A 191 10.54 -12.84 16.29
CA GLU A 191 11.60 -13.68 15.70
C GLU A 191 11.93 -13.39 14.21
N ILE A 192 12.10 -12.10 13.86
CA ILE A 192 12.29 -11.65 12.47
C ILE A 192 13.45 -12.37 11.75
N PHE A 193 14.45 -12.90 12.47
CA PHE A 193 15.67 -13.49 11.90
C PHE A 193 15.89 -14.97 12.26
N GLU A 194 15.03 -15.64 13.02
CA GLU A 194 15.24 -17.01 13.53
C GLU A 194 14.30 -18.08 12.95
N GLY A 195 13.57 -17.79 11.84
CA GLY A 195 12.82 -18.83 11.12
C GLY A 195 11.48 -19.25 11.74
N ASN A 196 10.98 -18.56 12.76
CA ASN A 196 9.64 -18.73 13.34
C ASN A 196 8.85 -17.43 13.30
N LEU A 197 8.92 -16.74 12.18
CA LEU A 197 8.29 -15.44 12.02
C LEU A 197 6.78 -15.55 12.18
N GLU A 198 6.26 -14.92 13.22
CA GLU A 198 4.83 -14.63 13.36
C GLU A 198 4.63 -13.11 13.39
N SER A 199 3.88 -12.61 12.43
CA SER A 199 3.59 -11.18 12.32
C SER A 199 2.09 -10.98 12.25
N GLU A 200 1.57 -10.07 13.04
CA GLU A 200 0.20 -9.57 12.98
C GLU A 200 0.22 -8.10 12.58
N LEU A 201 -0.62 -7.74 11.62
CA LEU A 201 -0.80 -6.38 11.17
C LEU A 201 -2.28 -6.02 11.23
N ASN A 202 -2.61 -5.00 12.01
CA ASN A 202 -3.95 -4.43 12.09
C ASN A 202 -4.01 -3.19 11.18
N LEU A 203 -4.86 -3.24 10.16
CA LEU A 203 -5.10 -2.19 9.18
C LEU A 203 -6.45 -1.55 9.45
N ASP A 204 -6.46 -0.23 9.58
CA ASP A 204 -7.64 0.61 9.68
C ASP A 204 -7.58 1.66 8.56
N LEU A 205 -8.55 1.66 7.66
CA LEU A 205 -8.66 2.59 6.54
C LEU A 205 -10.06 3.20 6.56
N ASP A 206 -10.15 4.51 6.61
CA ASP A 206 -11.40 5.23 6.71
C ASP A 206 -11.72 6.02 5.43
N ARG A 207 -12.94 5.83 4.90
CA ARG A 207 -13.53 6.64 3.82
C ARG A 207 -12.68 6.80 2.57
N LEU A 208 -12.11 5.70 2.06
CA LEU A 208 -11.45 5.72 0.77
C LEU A 208 -12.48 5.94 -0.35
N ASP A 209 -12.27 6.96 -1.18
CA ASP A 209 -13.14 7.25 -2.34
C ASP A 209 -12.91 6.23 -3.46
N LEU A 210 -13.93 5.40 -3.72
CA LEU A 210 -13.87 4.36 -4.75
C LEU A 210 -13.95 4.91 -6.19
N ALA A 211 -14.60 6.07 -6.40
CA ALA A 211 -14.66 6.69 -7.71
C ALA A 211 -13.27 7.09 -8.23
N GLY A 212 -12.36 7.42 -7.31
CA GLY A 212 -10.97 7.70 -7.62
C GLY A 212 -10.20 6.54 -8.26
N PHE A 213 -10.69 5.30 -8.11
CA PHE A 213 -10.06 4.08 -8.63
C PHE A 213 -10.70 3.55 -9.92
N GLN A 214 -11.64 4.28 -10.50
CA GLN A 214 -12.25 3.95 -11.80
C GLN A 214 -11.23 3.56 -12.89
N PRO A 215 -10.08 4.25 -13.07
CA PRO A 215 -9.11 3.90 -14.11
C PRO A 215 -8.48 2.52 -13.95
N TYR A 216 -8.56 1.91 -12.75
CA TYR A 216 -7.98 0.60 -12.45
C TYR A 216 -8.96 -0.56 -12.63
N LEU A 217 -10.20 -0.28 -12.95
CA LEU A 217 -11.12 -1.33 -13.36
C LEU A 217 -10.64 -1.96 -14.67
N PRO A 218 -10.77 -3.30 -14.84
CA PRO A 218 -10.42 -3.93 -16.11
C PRO A 218 -11.11 -3.23 -17.28
N GLY A 219 -10.39 -2.97 -18.35
CA GLY A 219 -10.94 -2.29 -19.54
C GLY A 219 -12.08 -3.05 -20.21
N SER A 220 -12.24 -4.34 -19.89
CA SER A 220 -13.38 -5.17 -20.28
C SER A 220 -14.64 -4.92 -19.44
N MET A 221 -14.55 -4.17 -18.34
CA MET A 221 -15.69 -3.79 -17.52
C MET A 221 -16.30 -2.47 -18.00
N PRO A 222 -17.39 -2.49 -18.77
CA PRO A 222 -18.02 -1.30 -19.32
C PRO A 222 -18.92 -0.63 -18.28
N VAL A 223 -18.35 -0.32 -17.12
CA VAL A 223 -19.04 0.32 -15.99
C VAL A 223 -18.29 1.56 -15.52
N HIS A 224 -19.01 2.47 -14.89
CA HIS A 224 -18.47 3.70 -14.32
C HIS A 224 -18.92 3.85 -12.87
N VAL A 225 -17.95 3.77 -11.93
CA VAL A 225 -18.18 4.02 -10.50
C VAL A 225 -18.25 5.53 -10.29
N LYS A 226 -19.42 6.04 -9.94
CA LYS A 226 -19.68 7.47 -9.71
C LYS A 226 -19.39 7.89 -8.28
N ALA A 227 -19.69 7.01 -7.33
CA ALA A 227 -19.55 7.28 -5.91
C ALA A 227 -19.37 5.99 -5.13
N GLY A 228 -18.87 6.12 -3.93
CA GLY A 228 -18.74 5.05 -2.96
C GLY A 228 -17.56 5.33 -2.04
N THR A 229 -17.70 5.04 -0.76
CA THR A 229 -16.62 5.14 0.22
C THR A 229 -16.38 3.78 0.85
N LEU A 230 -15.11 3.40 0.94
CA LEU A 230 -14.68 2.14 1.57
C LEU A 230 -14.04 2.42 2.93
N ASP A 231 -14.55 1.75 3.94
CA ASP A 231 -13.94 1.65 5.26
C ASP A 231 -13.53 0.19 5.51
N THR A 232 -12.35 -0.05 6.08
CA THR A 232 -11.93 -1.41 6.43
C THR A 232 -11.26 -1.47 7.78
N LYS A 233 -11.48 -2.58 8.50
CA LYS A 233 -10.74 -2.96 9.71
C LYS A 233 -10.31 -4.40 9.57
N LEU A 234 -9.04 -4.59 9.19
CA LEU A 234 -8.51 -5.90 8.86
C LEU A 234 -7.38 -6.26 9.81
N ARG A 235 -7.34 -7.51 10.21
CA ARG A 235 -6.20 -8.14 10.87
C ARG A 235 -5.58 -9.15 9.91
N ILE A 236 -4.35 -8.91 9.57
CA ILE A 236 -3.54 -9.72 8.67
C ILE A 236 -2.55 -10.49 9.53
N VAL A 237 -2.53 -11.81 9.40
CA VAL A 237 -1.61 -12.68 10.13
C VAL A 237 -0.75 -13.42 9.15
N PHE A 238 0.55 -13.23 9.28
CA PHE A 238 1.57 -13.96 8.54
C PHE A 238 2.30 -14.88 9.51
N LYS A 239 2.41 -16.18 9.14
CA LYS A 239 3.16 -17.17 9.91
C LYS A 239 4.02 -18.02 9.00
N GLU A 240 5.26 -18.26 9.41
CA GLU A 240 6.08 -19.32 8.89
C GLU A 240 5.77 -20.61 9.64
N LEU A 241 5.17 -21.58 8.97
CA LEU A 241 4.75 -22.86 9.58
C LEU A 241 5.87 -23.89 9.60
N SER A 242 6.76 -23.86 8.61
CA SER A 242 7.98 -24.65 8.48
C SER A 242 8.85 -24.02 7.39
N GLU A 243 10.08 -24.52 7.19
CA GLU A 243 10.96 -24.02 6.14
C GLU A 243 10.21 -23.91 4.79
N LYS A 244 10.05 -22.66 4.31
CA LYS A 244 9.37 -22.30 3.05
C LYS A 244 7.84 -22.55 2.98
N VAL A 245 7.18 -22.89 4.10
CA VAL A 245 5.72 -23.00 4.16
C VAL A 245 5.18 -21.83 4.96
N PHE A 246 4.42 -20.97 4.30
CA PHE A 246 3.86 -19.76 4.89
C PHE A 246 2.34 -19.84 4.95
N SER A 247 1.75 -19.18 5.94
CA SER A 247 0.32 -18.92 6.05
C SER A 247 0.12 -17.40 6.00
N PHE A 248 -0.83 -16.94 5.20
CA PHE A 248 -1.19 -15.54 5.10
C PHE A 248 -2.70 -15.42 5.15
N THR A 249 -3.23 -15.02 6.32
CA THR A 249 -4.66 -14.97 6.57
C THR A 249 -5.13 -13.57 6.89
N VAL A 250 -6.32 -13.21 6.41
CA VAL A 250 -6.97 -11.94 6.65
C VAL A 250 -8.32 -12.20 7.30
N VAL A 251 -8.58 -11.51 8.40
CA VAL A 251 -9.88 -11.48 9.10
C VAL A 251 -10.29 -10.04 9.36
N GLY A 252 -11.58 -9.77 9.51
CA GLY A 252 -12.06 -8.43 9.83
C GLY A 252 -13.30 -8.04 9.07
N SER A 253 -13.45 -6.75 8.79
CA SER A 253 -14.64 -6.22 8.11
C SER A 253 -14.29 -5.17 7.06
N ALA A 254 -15.14 -5.09 6.05
CA ALA A 254 -15.14 -4.03 5.05
C ALA A 254 -16.55 -3.48 4.89
N HIS A 255 -16.67 -2.16 4.75
CA HIS A 255 -17.93 -1.45 4.59
C HIS A 255 -17.84 -0.55 3.36
N ILE A 256 -18.83 -0.64 2.46
CA ILE A 256 -18.94 0.29 1.34
C ILE A 256 -20.24 1.07 1.50
N SER A 257 -20.13 2.39 1.58
CA SER A 257 -21.26 3.28 1.78
C SER A 257 -21.49 4.18 0.57
N GLY A 258 -22.76 4.46 0.26
CA GLY A 258 -23.15 5.39 -0.80
C GLY A 258 -22.63 5.01 -2.19
N PHE A 259 -22.64 3.73 -2.52
CA PHE A 259 -22.16 3.26 -3.82
C PHE A 259 -23.15 3.56 -4.94
N ASP A 260 -22.65 4.07 -6.06
CA ASP A 260 -23.41 4.36 -7.28
C ASP A 260 -22.56 4.02 -8.50
N MET A 261 -23.08 3.18 -9.37
CA MET A 261 -22.41 2.69 -10.57
C MET A 261 -23.35 2.75 -11.77
N ASN A 262 -22.84 3.27 -12.87
CA ASN A 262 -23.53 3.36 -14.16
C ASN A 262 -22.89 2.39 -15.18
N GLU A 263 -23.64 2.10 -16.24
CA GLU A 263 -23.06 1.57 -17.48
C GLU A 263 -22.14 2.63 -18.11
N ALA A 264 -21.25 2.20 -19.02
CA ALA A 264 -20.40 3.10 -19.79
C ALA A 264 -21.21 4.12 -20.62
N THR A 265 -22.44 3.80 -20.96
CA THR A 265 -23.41 4.68 -21.63
C THR A 265 -23.91 5.82 -20.75
N GLY A 266 -23.67 5.75 -19.43
CA GLY A 266 -24.16 6.67 -18.42
C GLY A 266 -25.51 6.26 -17.81
N ALA A 267 -26.15 5.19 -18.29
CA ALA A 267 -27.39 4.68 -17.70
C ALA A 267 -27.13 4.10 -16.30
N PRO A 268 -28.04 4.29 -15.33
CA PRO A 268 -27.93 3.70 -14.01
C PRO A 268 -27.83 2.15 -14.10
N LEU A 269 -26.97 1.56 -13.28
CA LEU A 269 -26.80 0.11 -13.25
C LEU A 269 -27.07 -0.48 -11.87
N MET A 270 -26.43 0.07 -10.83
CA MET A 270 -26.54 -0.43 -9.46
C MET A 270 -26.21 0.67 -8.46
N ALA A 271 -26.98 0.74 -7.41
CA ALA A 271 -26.65 1.55 -6.24
C ALA A 271 -26.95 0.77 -4.95
N TRP A 272 -26.33 1.16 -3.84
CA TRP A 272 -26.72 0.76 -2.49
C TRP A 272 -26.32 1.81 -1.47
N LYS A 273 -27.03 1.84 -0.36
CA LYS A 273 -26.72 2.74 0.76
C LYS A 273 -25.53 2.23 1.55
N ARG A 274 -25.54 0.92 1.85
CA ARG A 274 -24.50 0.29 2.64
C ARG A 274 -24.33 -1.20 2.27
N LEU A 275 -23.09 -1.63 2.15
CA LEU A 275 -22.70 -3.02 2.03
C LEU A 275 -21.69 -3.30 3.16
N ASP A 276 -21.98 -4.27 4.03
CA ASP A 276 -21.09 -4.74 5.09
C ASP A 276 -20.65 -6.17 4.78
N VAL A 277 -19.36 -6.42 4.87
CA VAL A 277 -18.75 -7.74 4.67
C VAL A 277 -17.91 -8.08 5.88
N ASP A 278 -18.29 -9.13 6.61
CA ASP A 278 -17.52 -9.70 7.72
C ASP A 278 -16.71 -10.91 7.20
N ILE A 279 -15.39 -10.79 7.20
CA ILE A 279 -14.46 -11.81 6.75
C ILE A 279 -14.05 -12.66 7.96
N ASP A 280 -14.42 -13.93 7.94
CA ASP A 280 -14.06 -14.90 8.99
C ASP A 280 -12.63 -15.40 8.81
N ASN A 281 -12.26 -15.77 7.58
CA ASN A 281 -10.92 -16.18 7.21
C ASN A 281 -10.72 -16.09 5.69
N ALA A 282 -9.74 -15.32 5.27
CA ALA A 282 -9.30 -15.31 3.88
C ALA A 282 -7.83 -15.77 3.83
N ASP A 283 -7.62 -17.05 3.49
CA ASP A 283 -6.29 -17.63 3.25
C ASP A 283 -5.87 -17.34 1.80
N LEU A 284 -5.04 -16.34 1.62
CA LEU A 284 -4.63 -15.85 0.30
C LEU A 284 -3.69 -16.83 -0.41
N ILE A 285 -2.90 -17.61 0.33
CA ILE A 285 -1.96 -18.58 -0.23
C ILE A 285 -2.71 -19.79 -0.78
N ASN A 286 -3.63 -20.34 0.00
CA ASN A 286 -4.43 -21.50 -0.38
C ASN A 286 -5.69 -21.13 -1.16
N ARG A 287 -5.94 -19.83 -1.40
CA ARG A 287 -7.12 -19.31 -2.11
C ARG A 287 -8.45 -19.76 -1.52
N ARG A 288 -8.55 -19.77 -0.19
CA ARG A 288 -9.75 -20.10 0.56
C ARG A 288 -10.33 -18.88 1.23
N PHE A 289 -11.59 -18.58 0.94
CA PHE A 289 -12.26 -17.37 1.40
C PHE A 289 -13.54 -17.74 2.16
N ALA A 290 -13.52 -17.56 3.47
CA ALA A 290 -14.69 -17.73 4.32
C ALA A 290 -15.22 -16.34 4.72
N VAL A 291 -16.39 -16.00 4.22
CA VAL A 291 -17.14 -14.80 4.57
C VAL A 291 -18.22 -15.20 5.55
N LYS A 292 -18.19 -14.62 6.75
CA LYS A 292 -19.15 -14.89 7.80
C LYS A 292 -20.52 -14.33 7.46
N ARG A 293 -20.53 -13.08 6.93
CA ARG A 293 -21.78 -12.37 6.70
C ARG A 293 -21.60 -11.29 5.64
N VAL A 294 -22.61 -11.14 4.79
CA VAL A 294 -22.79 -10.04 3.85
C VAL A 294 -24.15 -9.40 4.11
N LEU A 295 -24.15 -8.12 4.48
CA LEU A 295 -25.37 -7.33 4.68
C LEU A 295 -25.42 -6.24 3.63
N ILE A 296 -26.54 -6.12 2.93
CA ILE A 296 -26.77 -5.09 1.91
C ILE A 296 -28.00 -4.30 2.31
N ASP A 297 -27.85 -3.03 2.54
CA ASP A 297 -28.96 -2.11 2.81
C ASP A 297 -29.21 -1.17 1.64
N GLY A 298 -30.46 -1.10 1.22
CA GLY A 298 -30.90 -0.19 0.16
C GLY A 298 -30.27 -0.49 -1.19
N MET A 299 -30.16 -1.76 -1.57
CA MET A 299 -29.70 -2.17 -2.90
C MET A 299 -30.72 -1.75 -3.96
N GLU A 300 -30.28 -1.06 -5.00
CA GLU A 300 -31.11 -0.56 -6.10
C GLU A 300 -30.51 -0.99 -7.46
N PRO A 301 -30.76 -2.21 -7.95
CA PRO A 301 -30.44 -2.62 -9.31
C PRO A 301 -31.40 -2.00 -10.34
N PHE A 302 -30.85 -1.60 -11.48
CA PHE A 302 -31.59 -1.07 -12.62
C PHE A 302 -31.55 -2.12 -13.74
N VAL A 303 -32.68 -2.69 -14.08
CA VAL A 303 -32.85 -3.69 -15.12
C VAL A 303 -33.50 -3.04 -16.33
N ALA A 304 -32.80 -3.00 -17.46
CA ALA A 304 -33.30 -2.44 -18.71
C ALA A 304 -33.28 -3.50 -19.81
N ILE A 305 -34.40 -3.64 -20.51
CA ILE A 305 -34.54 -4.47 -21.70
C ILE A 305 -34.69 -3.55 -22.90
N SER A 306 -33.74 -3.64 -23.83
CA SER A 306 -33.70 -2.82 -25.05
C SER A 306 -34.82 -3.22 -26.03
N ARG A 307 -35.02 -2.41 -27.08
CA ARG A 307 -35.99 -2.72 -28.15
C ARG A 307 -35.72 -4.04 -28.85
N ASP A 308 -34.48 -4.47 -28.88
CA ASP A 308 -34.06 -5.74 -29.50
C ASP A 308 -34.18 -6.92 -28.52
N GLY A 309 -34.71 -6.69 -27.31
CA GLY A 309 -34.93 -7.73 -26.28
C GLY A 309 -33.69 -8.05 -25.45
N GLU A 310 -32.63 -7.30 -25.57
CA GLU A 310 -31.40 -7.52 -24.79
C GLU A 310 -31.48 -6.88 -23.39
N MET A 311 -31.19 -7.67 -22.35
CA MET A 311 -31.12 -7.20 -20.98
C MET A 311 -29.73 -6.62 -20.69
N ASN A 312 -29.67 -5.42 -20.10
CA ASN A 312 -28.43 -4.73 -19.77
C ASN A 312 -27.45 -5.60 -18.94
N TRP A 313 -27.94 -6.32 -17.95
CA TRP A 313 -27.10 -7.19 -17.11
C TRP A 313 -26.52 -8.38 -17.86
N LEU A 314 -27.26 -8.99 -18.80
CA LEU A 314 -26.75 -10.08 -19.64
C LEU A 314 -25.67 -9.56 -20.59
N ARG A 315 -25.95 -8.43 -21.25
CA ARG A 315 -24.95 -7.76 -22.10
C ARG A 315 -23.67 -7.42 -21.33
N LEU A 316 -23.79 -6.93 -20.09
CA LEU A 316 -22.64 -6.65 -19.23
C LEU A 316 -21.82 -7.91 -18.95
N VAL A 317 -22.47 -9.01 -18.56
CA VAL A 317 -21.79 -10.30 -18.30
C VAL A 317 -21.09 -10.81 -19.56
N GLU A 318 -21.74 -10.74 -20.72
CA GLU A 318 -21.13 -11.13 -22.01
C GLU A 318 -19.91 -10.31 -22.34
N GLN A 319 -19.94 -8.98 -22.14
CA GLN A 319 -18.81 -8.10 -22.39
C GLN A 319 -17.64 -8.39 -21.45
N ILE A 320 -17.90 -8.62 -20.16
CA ILE A 320 -16.87 -8.98 -19.17
C ILE A 320 -16.23 -10.33 -19.54
N THR A 321 -17.03 -11.34 -19.89
CA THR A 321 -16.54 -12.68 -20.24
C THR A 321 -15.79 -12.71 -21.56
N ALA A 322 -16.23 -11.96 -22.56
CA ALA A 322 -15.54 -11.81 -23.84
C ALA A 322 -14.18 -11.11 -23.67
N GLY A 323 -14.10 -10.09 -22.82
CA GLY A 323 -12.86 -9.38 -22.51
C GLY A 323 -11.87 -10.20 -21.68
N ALA A 324 -12.35 -11.17 -20.89
CA ALA A 324 -11.52 -12.10 -20.12
C ALA A 324 -10.88 -13.23 -20.97
N GLY A 325 -11.25 -13.35 -22.24
CA GLY A 325 -10.77 -14.39 -23.18
C GLY A 325 -9.35 -14.19 -23.72
N GLY A 326 -8.56 -13.26 -23.22
CA GLY A 326 -7.12 -13.18 -23.49
C GLY A 326 -6.41 -14.38 -22.86
N GLU A 327 -5.57 -15.05 -23.64
CA GLU A 327 -4.83 -16.29 -23.30
C GLU A 327 -4.23 -16.23 -21.89
N VAL A 328 -4.85 -16.91 -20.95
CA VAL A 328 -4.24 -17.26 -19.66
C VAL A 328 -3.23 -18.39 -19.93
N LYS A 329 -1.99 -18.02 -20.19
CA LYS A 329 -0.83 -18.94 -20.32
C LYS A 329 -0.25 -19.37 -18.97
N GLU A 330 -1.03 -19.41 -17.92
CA GLU A 330 -0.56 -20.00 -16.66
C GLU A 330 -1.21 -21.38 -16.45
N PRO A 331 -0.44 -22.37 -15.92
CA PRO A 331 -1.02 -23.66 -15.55
C PRO A 331 -2.14 -23.39 -14.55
N ALA A 332 -3.32 -23.95 -14.84
CA ALA A 332 -4.56 -23.71 -14.12
C ALA A 332 -4.36 -23.84 -12.59
N ALA A 333 -4.16 -22.70 -11.93
CA ALA A 333 -4.19 -22.63 -10.49
C ALA A 333 -5.56 -23.15 -10.01
N LYS A 334 -5.60 -23.91 -8.91
CA LYS A 334 -6.88 -24.38 -8.35
C LYS A 334 -7.86 -23.21 -8.21
N PRO A 335 -9.13 -23.39 -8.61
CA PRO A 335 -10.11 -22.35 -8.45
C PRO A 335 -10.22 -21.96 -6.95
N PRO A 336 -10.51 -20.69 -6.63
CA PRO A 336 -10.69 -20.29 -5.25
C PRO A 336 -11.91 -20.98 -4.62
N GLU A 337 -11.75 -21.42 -3.38
CA GLU A 337 -12.83 -22.00 -2.57
C GLU A 337 -13.52 -20.88 -1.79
N TRP A 338 -14.84 -20.74 -1.95
CA TRP A 338 -15.64 -19.73 -1.27
C TRP A 338 -16.66 -20.36 -0.35
N SER A 339 -16.85 -19.79 0.83
CA SER A 339 -17.98 -20.07 1.70
C SER A 339 -18.56 -18.76 2.23
N VAL A 340 -19.88 -18.64 2.25
CA VAL A 340 -20.61 -17.50 2.78
C VAL A 340 -21.63 -18.03 3.78
N GLY A 341 -21.55 -17.55 5.02
CA GLY A 341 -22.41 -18.02 6.12
C GLY A 341 -23.80 -17.39 6.06
N GLU A 342 -23.90 -16.09 5.87
CA GLU A 342 -25.16 -15.35 5.84
C GLU A 342 -25.10 -14.28 4.73
N VAL A 343 -26.17 -14.16 3.96
CA VAL A 343 -26.42 -13.02 3.07
C VAL A 343 -27.77 -12.45 3.46
N ARG A 344 -27.83 -11.15 3.74
CA ARG A 344 -29.06 -10.46 4.07
C ARG A 344 -29.19 -9.19 3.24
N LEU A 345 -30.34 -9.03 2.61
CA LEU A 345 -30.74 -7.81 1.92
C LEU A 345 -31.88 -7.14 2.69
N THR A 346 -31.79 -5.84 2.90
CA THR A 346 -32.84 -5.04 3.54
C THR A 346 -33.11 -3.77 2.74
N ASN A 347 -34.34 -3.29 2.76
CA ASN A 347 -34.77 -2.06 2.10
C ASN A 347 -34.40 -2.00 0.61
N GLY A 348 -34.35 -3.16 -0.06
CA GLY A 348 -34.02 -3.26 -1.48
C GLY A 348 -35.11 -2.67 -2.35
N LYS A 349 -34.70 -2.11 -3.50
CA LYS A 349 -35.60 -1.62 -4.53
C LYS A 349 -35.05 -2.10 -5.87
N MET A 350 -35.92 -2.45 -6.80
CA MET A 350 -35.51 -2.80 -8.16
C MET A 350 -36.28 -1.91 -9.14
N HIS A 351 -35.55 -1.23 -9.99
CA HIS A 351 -36.12 -0.48 -11.10
C HIS A 351 -36.02 -1.31 -12.37
N TRP A 352 -37.11 -1.38 -13.12
CA TRP A 352 -37.07 -2.07 -14.39
C TRP A 352 -37.73 -1.23 -15.50
N GLN A 353 -37.18 -1.37 -16.71
CA GLN A 353 -37.68 -0.73 -17.92
C GLN A 353 -37.62 -1.75 -19.06
N ASP A 354 -38.73 -1.90 -19.79
CA ASP A 354 -38.81 -2.78 -20.94
C ASP A 354 -39.28 -1.97 -22.16
N GLU A 355 -38.37 -1.84 -23.13
CA GLU A 355 -38.61 -1.19 -24.41
C GLU A 355 -38.86 -2.20 -25.55
N SER A 356 -38.82 -3.51 -25.29
CA SER A 356 -39.02 -4.57 -26.30
C SER A 356 -40.48 -4.69 -26.75
N THR A 357 -41.39 -4.16 -25.96
CA THR A 357 -42.84 -4.20 -26.24
C THR A 357 -43.26 -3.00 -27.07
N VAL A 358 -44.39 -3.15 -27.78
CA VAL A 358 -45.00 -2.09 -28.63
C VAL A 358 -45.26 -0.81 -27.85
N ARG A 359 -45.51 -0.93 -26.57
CA ARG A 359 -45.59 0.21 -25.60
C ARG A 359 -44.56 -0.02 -24.52
N PRO A 360 -43.52 0.83 -24.42
CA PRO A 360 -42.55 0.73 -23.33
C PRO A 360 -43.23 0.69 -21.97
N THR A 361 -42.77 -0.21 -21.13
CA THR A 361 -43.29 -0.36 -19.76
C THR A 361 -42.14 -0.18 -18.77
N SER A 362 -42.46 0.39 -17.63
CA SER A 362 -41.50 0.55 -16.52
C SER A 362 -42.21 0.36 -15.21
N GLY A 363 -41.50 0.01 -14.17
CA GLY A 363 -42.01 -0.15 -12.83
C GLY A 363 -40.93 -0.30 -11.79
N ASP A 364 -41.36 -0.26 -10.54
CA ASP A 364 -40.50 -0.41 -9.37
C ASP A 364 -41.02 -1.54 -8.49
N VAL A 365 -40.13 -2.35 -7.98
CA VAL A 365 -40.36 -3.28 -6.87
C VAL A 365 -39.71 -2.70 -5.65
N LEU A 366 -40.49 -2.49 -4.60
CA LEU A 366 -40.07 -1.82 -3.37
C LEU A 366 -40.05 -2.80 -2.20
N ASP A 367 -39.34 -2.43 -1.15
CA ASP A 367 -39.28 -3.16 0.14
C ASP A 367 -38.88 -4.63 -0.01
N ILE A 368 -37.80 -4.86 -0.76
CA ILE A 368 -37.23 -6.22 -0.95
C ILE A 368 -36.36 -6.54 0.26
N ASP A 369 -36.76 -7.54 1.04
CA ASP A 369 -36.01 -8.09 2.16
C ASP A 369 -35.80 -9.60 1.96
N VAL A 370 -34.54 -10.05 2.08
CA VAL A 370 -34.14 -11.47 1.89
C VAL A 370 -33.16 -11.88 2.97
#